data_b2ccfd579a6c7a892111f97fae5b9d4e
#
_entry.id   b2ccfd579a6c7a892111f97fae5b9d4e
#
_cell.length_a   1.000
_cell.length_b   1.000
_cell.length_c   1.000
_cell.angle_alpha   90.00
_cell.angle_beta   90.00
_cell.angle_gamma   90.00
#
_symmetry.space_group_name_H-M   'P 1'
#
loop_
_entity.id
_entity.type
_entity.pdbx_description
1 polymer ?
#
loop_
_entity_poly.entity_id
_entity_poly.type
_entity_poly.pdbx_seq_one_letter_code
_entity_poly.pdbx_strand_id
1 'polypeptide(L)'
;PYHANVNVEAMYLLGDFGVKVRGCTAVLTEPVRELAFGDICTQGLPFYGGNLTLHMPVEIRQDGTLSVWVTKFRSPLIEVTLNGTEKRKIFKSPCQAEFEGVKKGSCELALKVFGNRKNTFGQLHNCSDTQTWCGPDAWRTTGENWAYEYQLTQTGILVSPYAVLTEEP
;
A
#
# COMPACT_ATOMS: atom_id res chain seq x y z
N PRO A 1 30.42 24.58 -1.29
CA PRO A 1 30.98 24.30 0.04
C PRO A 1 29.92 24.48 1.11
N TYR A 2 29.88 23.55 2.05
CA TYR A 2 28.99 23.62 3.21
C TYR A 2 29.47 24.73 4.17
N HIS A 3 28.57 25.57 4.60
CA HIS A 3 28.80 26.58 5.63
C HIS A 3 27.95 26.26 6.85
N ALA A 4 28.50 26.44 8.07
CA ALA A 4 27.82 26.11 9.30
C ALA A 4 26.49 26.89 9.53
N ASN A 5 26.30 27.98 8.81
CA ASN A 5 25.08 28.78 8.86
C ASN A 5 24.04 28.39 7.77
N VAL A 6 24.33 27.39 6.96
CA VAL A 6 23.37 26.87 5.97
C VAL A 6 22.60 25.75 6.61
N ASN A 7 21.30 25.93 6.74
CA ASN A 7 20.39 24.86 7.15
C ASN A 7 20.11 23.96 5.95
N VAL A 8 20.62 22.73 5.98
CA VAL A 8 20.43 21.73 4.93
C VAL A 8 19.38 20.73 5.42
N GLU A 9 18.12 21.04 5.18
CA GLU A 9 17.01 20.17 5.53
C GLU A 9 16.27 19.71 4.27
N ALA A 10 15.72 18.50 4.34
CA ALA A 10 14.83 18.02 3.29
C ALA A 10 13.50 18.79 3.35
N MET A 11 13.05 19.28 2.20
CA MET A 11 11.75 19.94 2.07
C MET A 11 10.73 18.96 1.51
N TYR A 12 9.57 18.92 2.15
CA TYR A 12 8.46 18.07 1.71
C TYR A 12 7.26 18.94 1.32
N LEU A 13 6.68 18.65 0.18
CA LEU A 13 5.44 19.26 -0.26
C LEU A 13 4.28 18.36 0.19
N LEU A 14 3.35 18.90 0.97
CA LEU A 14 2.16 18.22 1.46
C LEU A 14 0.91 18.85 0.87
N GLY A 15 -0.08 18.02 0.51
CA GLY A 15 -1.35 18.49 -0.03
C GLY A 15 -2.14 17.38 -0.69
N ASP A 16 -3.34 17.75 -1.14
CA ASP A 16 -4.23 16.86 -1.90
C ASP A 16 -3.88 16.91 -3.37
N PHE A 17 -2.88 16.15 -3.78
CA PHE A 17 -2.45 16.04 -5.18
C PHE A 17 -1.97 14.62 -5.48
N GLY A 18 -2.08 14.23 -6.73
CA GLY A 18 -1.41 13.05 -7.27
C GLY A 18 0.01 13.38 -7.73
N VAL A 19 0.82 12.36 -7.96
CA VAL A 19 2.18 12.49 -8.49
C VAL A 19 2.43 11.47 -9.59
N LYS A 20 2.97 11.92 -10.72
CA LYS A 20 3.52 11.05 -11.76
C LYS A 20 5.03 11.09 -11.72
N VAL A 21 5.64 9.91 -11.55
CA VAL A 21 7.10 9.73 -11.60
C VAL A 21 7.49 9.20 -12.97
N ARG A 22 8.51 9.83 -13.57
CA ARG A 22 9.17 9.37 -14.81
C ARG A 22 10.68 9.53 -14.65
N GLY A 23 11.37 8.40 -14.50
CA GLY A 23 12.80 8.42 -14.23
C GLY A 23 13.12 9.18 -12.94
N CYS A 24 13.80 10.29 -13.04
CA CYS A 24 14.16 11.18 -11.93
C CYS A 24 13.21 12.37 -11.73
N THR A 25 12.14 12.46 -12.53
CA THR A 25 11.20 13.58 -12.48
C THR A 25 9.91 13.18 -11.80
N ALA A 26 9.47 13.98 -10.84
CA ALA A 26 8.17 13.88 -10.20
C ALA A 26 7.32 15.11 -10.61
N VAL A 27 6.12 14.86 -11.16
CA VAL A 27 5.20 15.90 -11.62
C VAL A 27 3.93 15.82 -10.80
N LEU A 28 3.51 16.93 -10.21
CA LEU A 28 2.24 17.04 -9.50
C LEU A 28 1.08 16.94 -10.50
N THR A 29 0.03 16.25 -10.10
CA THR A 29 -1.21 16.08 -10.88
C THR A 29 -2.41 16.37 -10.00
N GLU A 30 -3.59 16.36 -10.62
CA GLU A 30 -4.86 16.44 -9.90
C GLU A 30 -4.94 15.36 -8.80
N PRO A 31 -5.72 15.61 -7.74
CA PRO A 31 -5.95 14.65 -6.68
C PRO A 31 -6.46 13.31 -7.20
N VAL A 32 -5.90 12.22 -6.66
CA VAL A 32 -6.39 10.87 -6.96
C VAL A 32 -7.71 10.66 -6.23
N ARG A 33 -8.78 10.42 -6.98
CA ARG A 33 -10.13 10.24 -6.44
C ARG A 33 -10.58 8.79 -6.41
N GLU A 34 -10.01 7.97 -7.29
CA GLU A 34 -10.37 6.57 -7.45
C GLU A 34 -9.10 5.72 -7.53
N LEU A 35 -9.14 4.55 -6.90
CA LEU A 35 -8.05 3.57 -6.92
C LEU A 35 -8.62 2.19 -7.24
N ALA A 36 -7.91 1.46 -8.08
CA ALA A 36 -8.13 0.05 -8.31
C ALA A 36 -7.18 -0.81 -7.45
N PHE A 37 -7.47 -2.10 -7.37
CA PHE A 37 -6.46 -3.05 -6.89
C PHE A 37 -5.25 -3.02 -7.81
N GLY A 38 -4.07 -3.06 -7.21
CA GLY A 38 -2.79 -2.91 -7.90
C GLY A 38 -1.81 -2.07 -7.10
N ASP A 39 -0.69 -1.77 -7.73
CA ASP A 39 0.32 -0.88 -7.16
C ASP A 39 -0.15 0.58 -7.20
N ILE A 40 -0.33 1.19 -6.04
CA ILE A 40 -0.77 2.59 -5.92
C ILE A 40 0.26 3.59 -6.44
N CYS A 41 1.54 3.18 -6.50
CA CYS A 41 2.60 4.04 -7.04
C CYS A 41 2.34 4.41 -8.51
N THR A 42 1.78 3.47 -9.28
CA THR A 42 1.42 3.69 -10.69
C THR A 42 0.08 4.41 -10.87
N GLN A 43 -0.70 4.54 -9.80
CA GLN A 43 -2.02 5.17 -9.78
C GLN A 43 -2.00 6.60 -9.23
N GLY A 44 -0.84 7.23 -9.23
CA GLY A 44 -0.69 8.63 -8.82
C GLY A 44 -0.32 8.84 -7.35
N LEU A 45 -0.03 7.78 -6.60
CA LEU A 45 0.33 7.83 -5.18
C LEU A 45 1.71 7.22 -4.85
N PRO A 46 2.79 7.55 -5.61
CA PRO A 46 4.10 6.91 -5.45
C PRO A 46 4.73 7.17 -4.08
N PHE A 47 4.44 8.31 -3.46
CA PHE A 47 5.03 8.72 -2.18
C PHE A 47 4.03 8.71 -1.01
N TYR A 48 2.84 8.14 -1.22
CA TYR A 48 1.82 8.11 -0.19
C TYR A 48 2.15 7.09 0.91
N GLY A 49 2.29 7.56 2.14
CA GLY A 49 2.61 6.73 3.30
C GLY A 49 1.45 6.54 4.29
N GLY A 50 0.26 7.03 3.95
CA GLY A 50 -0.95 6.91 4.77
C GLY A 50 -1.70 5.58 4.57
N ASN A 51 -2.80 5.42 5.29
CA ASN A 51 -3.68 4.28 5.15
C ASN A 51 -4.69 4.52 4.02
N LEU A 52 -5.03 3.44 3.30
CA LEU A 52 -6.06 3.43 2.26
C LEU A 52 -7.14 2.43 2.63
N THR A 53 -8.39 2.74 2.33
CA THR A 53 -9.50 1.79 2.47
C THR A 53 -10.14 1.60 1.10
N LEU A 54 -10.18 0.34 0.65
CA LEU A 54 -10.84 -0.07 -0.57
C LEU A 54 -12.17 -0.74 -0.21
N HIS A 55 -13.26 -0.25 -0.78
CA HIS A 55 -14.60 -0.75 -0.52
C HIS A 55 -15.04 -1.70 -1.62
N MET A 56 -15.56 -2.86 -1.23
CA MET A 56 -16.05 -3.91 -2.13
C MET A 56 -17.46 -4.32 -1.73
N PRO A 57 -18.47 -4.06 -2.55
CA PRO A 57 -19.77 -4.67 -2.39
C PRO A 57 -19.69 -6.16 -2.75
N VAL A 58 -20.25 -7.02 -1.92
CA VAL A 58 -20.30 -8.48 -2.11
C VAL A 58 -21.71 -8.98 -1.89
N GLU A 59 -22.18 -9.82 -2.80
CA GLU A 59 -23.48 -10.48 -2.67
C GLU A 59 -23.30 -11.89 -2.10
N ILE A 60 -23.82 -12.13 -0.89
CA ILE A 60 -23.80 -13.42 -0.21
C ILE A 60 -25.03 -14.21 -0.65
N ARG A 61 -24.82 -15.32 -1.34
CA ARG A 61 -25.90 -16.11 -1.96
C ARG A 61 -26.66 -17.01 -0.99
N GLN A 62 -26.00 -17.39 0.11
CA GLN A 62 -26.54 -18.27 1.15
C GLN A 62 -25.85 -18.01 2.48
N ASP A 63 -26.42 -18.47 3.60
CA ASP A 63 -25.81 -18.40 4.92
C ASP A 63 -24.55 -19.27 4.98
N GLY A 64 -23.53 -18.86 5.72
CA GLY A 64 -22.31 -19.65 5.85
C GLY A 64 -21.10 -18.87 6.38
N THR A 65 -19.92 -19.39 6.16
CA THR A 65 -18.62 -18.77 6.48
C THR A 65 -18.00 -18.14 5.23
N LEU A 66 -17.70 -16.84 5.31
CA LEU A 66 -17.06 -16.06 4.25
C LEU A 66 -15.56 -15.97 4.50
N SER A 67 -14.76 -16.56 3.62
CA SER A 67 -13.29 -16.47 3.64
C SER A 67 -12.82 -15.49 2.58
N VAL A 68 -12.20 -14.38 2.99
CA VAL A 68 -11.65 -13.34 2.11
C VAL A 68 -10.15 -13.54 1.99
N TRP A 69 -9.66 -13.76 0.77
CA TRP A 69 -8.25 -14.01 0.48
C TRP A 69 -7.59 -12.79 -0.17
N VAL A 70 -6.48 -12.34 0.43
CA VAL A 70 -5.63 -11.27 -0.09
C VAL A 70 -4.25 -11.85 -0.38
N THR A 71 -4.10 -12.48 -1.54
CA THR A 71 -2.94 -13.33 -1.85
C THR A 71 -1.65 -12.57 -2.11
N LYS A 72 -1.75 -11.34 -2.62
CA LYS A 72 -0.56 -10.54 -2.93
C LYS A 72 -0.76 -9.08 -2.55
N PHE A 73 -0.02 -8.65 -1.56
CA PHE A 73 -0.02 -7.26 -1.10
C PHE A 73 1.38 -6.82 -0.64
N ARG A 74 1.58 -5.51 -0.63
CA ARG A 74 2.76 -4.84 -0.10
C ARG A 74 2.29 -3.79 0.92
N SER A 75 2.09 -4.25 2.13
CA SER A 75 1.64 -3.48 3.29
C SER A 75 2.06 -4.25 4.55
N PRO A 76 2.34 -3.58 5.67
CA PRO A 76 2.63 -4.25 6.92
C PRO A 76 1.41 -5.02 7.47
N LEU A 77 0.19 -4.57 7.15
CA LEU A 77 -1.06 -5.11 7.66
C LEU A 77 -2.21 -4.78 6.72
N ILE A 78 -3.12 -5.72 6.51
CA ILE A 78 -4.45 -5.48 5.94
C ILE A 78 -5.49 -5.74 7.04
N GLU A 79 -6.39 -4.80 7.27
CA GLU A 79 -7.58 -5.01 8.09
C GLU A 79 -8.79 -5.17 7.17
N VAL A 80 -9.47 -6.30 7.26
CA VAL A 80 -10.70 -6.58 6.53
C VAL A 80 -11.87 -6.35 7.49
N THR A 81 -12.79 -5.48 7.12
CA THR A 81 -14.00 -5.18 7.90
C THR A 81 -15.21 -5.60 7.10
N LEU A 82 -16.10 -6.39 7.74
CA LEU A 82 -17.37 -6.79 7.19
C LEU A 82 -18.48 -5.89 7.76
N ASN A 83 -19.29 -5.29 6.90
CA ASN A 83 -20.42 -4.43 7.25
C ASN A 83 -20.11 -3.35 8.31
N GLY A 84 -18.89 -2.83 8.31
CA GLY A 84 -18.44 -1.78 9.22
C GLY A 84 -18.22 -2.21 10.69
N THR A 85 -18.49 -3.45 11.06
CA THR A 85 -18.48 -3.91 12.46
C THR A 85 -17.44 -4.98 12.74
N GLU A 86 -17.48 -6.09 12.02
CA GLU A 86 -16.56 -7.20 12.25
C GLU A 86 -15.24 -6.97 11.56
N LYS A 87 -14.14 -7.15 12.31
CA LYS A 87 -12.78 -6.89 11.83
C LYS A 87 -11.89 -8.11 11.96
N ARG A 88 -11.12 -8.36 10.92
CA ARG A 88 -10.06 -9.37 10.88
C ARG A 88 -8.78 -8.76 10.33
N LYS A 89 -7.63 -9.30 10.73
CA LYS A 89 -6.31 -8.77 10.35
C LYS A 89 -5.50 -9.82 9.61
N ILE A 90 -4.92 -9.42 8.48
CA ILE A 90 -4.06 -10.26 7.66
C ILE A 90 -2.64 -9.66 7.71
N PHE A 91 -1.69 -10.38 8.30
CA PHE A 91 -0.29 -9.97 8.41
C PHE A 91 0.68 -11.15 8.27
N LYS A 92 0.16 -12.38 8.20
CA LYS A 92 0.92 -13.62 8.03
C LYS A 92 0.13 -14.63 7.21
N SER A 93 0.79 -15.67 6.76
CA SER A 93 0.14 -16.81 6.10
C SER A 93 -0.68 -17.65 7.11
N PRO A 94 -1.87 -18.16 6.70
CA PRO A 94 -2.52 -17.91 5.42
C PRO A 94 -3.05 -16.47 5.33
N CYS A 95 -2.94 -15.88 4.12
CA CYS A 95 -3.35 -14.49 3.88
C CYS A 95 -4.87 -14.42 3.66
N GLN A 96 -5.64 -14.78 4.68
CA GLN A 96 -7.10 -14.81 4.66
C GLN A 96 -7.71 -14.19 5.91
N ALA A 97 -8.96 -13.75 5.78
CA ALA A 97 -9.82 -13.31 6.86
C ALA A 97 -11.12 -14.09 6.80
N GLU A 98 -11.56 -14.70 7.91
CA GLU A 98 -12.76 -15.52 7.99
C GLU A 98 -13.83 -14.84 8.83
N PHE A 99 -15.05 -14.88 8.34
CA PHE A 99 -16.27 -14.37 8.99
C PHE A 99 -17.29 -15.49 9.03
N GLU A 100 -17.58 -15.99 10.23
CA GLU A 100 -18.54 -17.05 10.47
C GLU A 100 -19.97 -16.49 10.59
N GLY A 101 -20.97 -17.29 10.28
CA GLY A 101 -22.37 -16.94 10.44
C GLY A 101 -22.85 -15.79 9.56
N VAL A 102 -22.19 -15.54 8.44
CA VAL A 102 -22.59 -14.50 7.49
C VAL A 102 -23.93 -14.87 6.87
N LYS A 103 -24.88 -13.91 6.86
CA LYS A 103 -26.22 -14.12 6.32
C LYS A 103 -26.31 -13.80 4.85
N LYS A 104 -27.20 -14.51 4.14
CA LYS A 104 -27.56 -14.21 2.76
C LYS A 104 -27.99 -12.75 2.61
N GLY A 105 -27.50 -12.08 1.58
CA GLY A 105 -27.81 -10.70 1.24
C GLY A 105 -26.60 -9.91 0.80
N SER A 106 -26.81 -8.62 0.58
CA SER A 106 -25.74 -7.71 0.22
C SER A 106 -24.92 -7.32 1.45
N CYS A 107 -23.62 -7.38 1.32
CA CYS A 107 -22.68 -6.91 2.36
C CYS A 107 -21.55 -6.08 1.75
N GLU A 108 -20.87 -5.33 2.60
CA GLU A 108 -19.73 -4.53 2.23
C GLU A 108 -18.47 -5.05 2.94
N LEU A 109 -17.42 -5.29 2.15
CA LEU A 109 -16.07 -5.51 2.64
C LEU A 109 -15.26 -4.23 2.49
N ALA A 110 -14.71 -3.74 3.59
CA ALA A 110 -13.74 -2.65 3.58
C ALA A 110 -12.34 -3.21 3.89
N LEU A 111 -11.43 -3.10 2.92
CA LEU A 111 -10.05 -3.56 3.05
C LEU A 111 -9.16 -2.36 3.31
N LYS A 112 -8.75 -2.19 4.58
CA LYS A 112 -7.84 -1.13 4.98
C LYS A 112 -6.39 -1.60 4.85
N VAL A 113 -5.68 -0.98 3.94
CA VAL A 113 -4.25 -1.15 3.69
C VAL A 113 -3.50 -0.20 4.61
N PHE A 114 -2.69 -0.70 5.51
CA PHE A 114 -1.84 0.14 6.34
C PHE A 114 -0.63 0.60 5.54
N GLY A 115 -0.40 1.90 5.53
CA GLY A 115 0.72 2.50 4.83
C GLY A 115 2.06 2.20 5.50
N ASN A 116 3.12 2.42 4.73
CA ASN A 116 4.48 2.47 5.22
C ASN A 116 5.18 3.70 4.65
N ARG A 117 6.30 4.08 5.22
CA ARG A 117 7.00 5.31 4.85
C ARG A 117 8.20 5.07 3.93
N LYS A 118 8.31 3.88 3.34
CA LYS A 118 9.49 3.54 2.53
C LYS A 118 9.63 4.46 1.32
N ASN A 119 8.55 4.65 0.57
CA ASN A 119 8.57 5.56 -0.58
C ASN A 119 8.46 7.05 -0.19
N THR A 120 8.00 7.36 1.02
CA THR A 120 7.84 8.76 1.49
C THR A 120 9.16 9.31 2.02
N PHE A 121 9.87 8.53 2.83
CA PHE A 121 11.08 8.97 3.55
C PHE A 121 12.25 8.00 3.43
N GLY A 122 12.14 6.95 2.60
CA GLY A 122 13.19 5.98 2.39
C GLY A 122 14.23 6.44 1.35
N GLN A 123 15.15 5.53 1.04
CA GLN A 123 16.20 5.76 0.05
C GLN A 123 15.64 5.54 -1.35
N LEU A 124 15.15 6.58 -1.98
CA LEU A 124 14.45 6.51 -3.25
C LEU A 124 15.37 6.33 -4.46
N HIS A 125 16.68 6.35 -4.26
CA HIS A 125 17.68 6.18 -5.30
C HIS A 125 18.60 4.97 -5.09
N ASN A 126 18.37 4.18 -4.03
CA ASN A 126 19.13 2.97 -3.79
C ASN A 126 18.62 1.83 -4.67
N CYS A 127 19.46 1.33 -5.56
CA CYS A 127 19.18 0.22 -6.47
C CYS A 127 19.82 -1.12 -6.03
N SER A 128 20.38 -1.20 -4.82
CA SER A 128 20.87 -2.45 -4.26
C SER A 128 19.70 -3.34 -3.84
N ASP A 129 19.62 -4.52 -4.39
CA ASP A 129 18.64 -5.56 -4.04
C ASP A 129 19.13 -6.49 -2.91
N THR A 130 20.42 -6.40 -2.56
CA THR A 130 21.05 -7.20 -1.50
C THR A 130 21.12 -6.49 -0.15
N GLN A 131 20.87 -5.20 -0.10
CA GLN A 131 20.96 -4.40 1.12
C GLN A 131 19.74 -4.63 2.02
N THR A 132 19.94 -5.38 3.10
CA THR A 132 18.88 -5.74 4.07
C THR A 132 18.70 -4.72 5.19
N TRP A 133 19.72 -3.88 5.42
CA TRP A 133 19.71 -2.83 6.44
C TRP A 133 19.96 -1.46 5.82
N CYS A 134 19.23 -0.45 6.32
CA CYS A 134 19.27 0.90 5.81
C CYS A 134 19.78 1.86 6.87
N GLY A 135 21.00 2.32 6.69
CA GLY A 135 21.63 3.37 7.51
C GLY A 135 22.00 4.60 6.67
N PRO A 136 22.81 5.50 7.21
CA PRO A 136 23.25 6.70 6.51
C PRO A 136 23.91 6.41 5.15
N ASP A 137 24.59 5.30 5.02
CA ASP A 137 25.23 4.84 3.77
C ASP A 137 24.25 4.60 2.62
N ALA A 138 23.02 4.29 2.91
CA ALA A 138 22.01 4.04 1.88
C ALA A 138 21.47 5.33 1.23
N TRP A 139 21.80 6.49 1.78
CA TRP A 139 21.47 7.81 1.27
C TRP A 139 22.57 8.40 0.36
N ARG A 140 23.42 7.55 -0.17
CA ARG A 140 24.46 7.95 -1.12
C ARG A 140 23.86 8.55 -2.38
N THR A 141 24.58 9.46 -2.96
CA THR A 141 24.25 10.10 -4.25
C THR A 141 25.20 9.69 -5.38
N THR A 142 26.04 8.67 -5.14
CA THR A 142 27.03 8.16 -6.09
C THR A 142 27.34 6.69 -5.79
N GLY A 143 27.92 6.01 -6.78
CA GLY A 143 28.38 4.63 -6.65
C GLY A 143 27.45 3.61 -7.29
N GLU A 144 27.82 2.34 -7.26
CA GLU A 144 27.15 1.24 -7.95
C GLU A 144 25.70 0.99 -7.47
N ASN A 145 25.43 1.30 -6.20
CA ASN A 145 24.11 1.08 -5.59
C ASN A 145 23.22 2.31 -5.67
N TRP A 146 23.58 3.32 -6.42
CA TRP A 146 22.79 4.52 -6.62
C TRP A 146 22.30 4.64 -8.06
N ALA A 147 20.99 4.87 -8.23
CA ALA A 147 20.36 5.19 -9.49
C ALA A 147 19.84 6.62 -9.48
N TYR A 148 19.96 7.33 -10.60
CA TYR A 148 19.41 8.67 -10.74
C TYR A 148 17.86 8.65 -10.75
N GLU A 149 17.29 7.59 -11.28
CA GLU A 149 15.86 7.37 -11.33
C GLU A 149 15.32 6.91 -9.95
N TYR A 150 14.08 7.26 -9.68
CA TYR A 150 13.38 6.82 -8.47
C TYR A 150 13.24 5.29 -8.43
N GLN A 151 13.71 4.69 -7.36
CA GLN A 151 13.59 3.25 -7.05
C GLN A 151 12.41 3.02 -6.09
N LEU A 152 11.20 3.03 -6.63
CA LEU A 152 9.99 2.90 -5.84
C LEU A 152 9.67 1.44 -5.52
N THR A 153 9.24 1.20 -4.29
CA THR A 153 8.71 -0.10 -3.87
C THR A 153 7.20 -0.14 -4.11
N GLN A 154 6.73 -1.20 -4.75
CA GLN A 154 5.29 -1.44 -4.90
C GLN A 154 4.57 -1.36 -3.55
N THR A 155 3.37 -0.78 -3.54
CA THR A 155 2.57 -0.60 -2.33
C THR A 155 1.09 -0.84 -2.64
N GLY A 156 0.36 -1.45 -1.69
CA GLY A 156 -1.07 -1.72 -1.83
C GLY A 156 -1.42 -3.20 -1.93
N ILE A 157 -2.67 -3.49 -2.30
CA ILE A 157 -3.15 -4.84 -2.63
C ILE A 157 -2.91 -5.04 -4.12
N LEU A 158 -1.88 -5.82 -4.46
CA LEU A 158 -1.34 -5.91 -5.82
C LEU A 158 -2.16 -6.78 -6.78
N VAL A 159 -3.02 -7.64 -6.24
CA VAL A 159 -3.93 -8.51 -6.99
C VAL A 159 -5.30 -8.44 -6.35
N SER A 160 -6.34 -8.40 -7.15
CA SER A 160 -7.71 -8.37 -6.65
C SER A 160 -7.96 -9.49 -5.64
N PRO A 161 -8.48 -9.17 -4.45
CA PRO A 161 -8.91 -10.17 -3.50
C PRO A 161 -10.05 -11.01 -4.07
N TYR A 162 -10.23 -12.20 -3.53
CA TYR A 162 -11.40 -13.02 -3.81
C TYR A 162 -12.01 -13.54 -2.52
N ALA A 163 -13.29 -13.85 -2.57
CA ALA A 163 -14.02 -14.38 -1.43
C ALA A 163 -14.60 -15.75 -1.78
N VAL A 164 -14.53 -16.66 -0.81
CA VAL A 164 -15.10 -18.00 -0.90
C VAL A 164 -16.16 -18.13 0.21
N LEU A 165 -17.34 -18.56 -0.16
CA LEU A 165 -18.41 -18.87 0.77
C LEU A 165 -18.50 -20.38 0.97
N THR A 166 -18.41 -20.82 2.21
CA THR A 166 -18.58 -22.23 2.60
C THR A 166 -19.85 -22.36 3.41
N GLU A 167 -20.70 -23.35 3.06
CA GLU A 167 -21.89 -23.67 3.84
C GLU A 167 -21.51 -24.13 5.25
N GLU A 168 -22.27 -23.71 6.23
CA GLU A 168 -22.20 -24.32 7.55
C GLU A 168 -22.89 -25.70 7.48
N PRO A 169 -22.27 -26.75 8.04
CA PRO A 169 -22.84 -28.10 8.03
C PRO A 169 -24.15 -28.21 8.83
#